data_9d1db0562bb46da61a3a546f995c8c14
#
_entry.id   9d1db0562bb46da61a3a546f995c8c14
#
_cell.length_a   1.000
_cell.length_b   1.000
_cell.length_c   1.000
_cell.angle_alpha   90.00
_cell.angle_beta   90.00
_cell.angle_gamma   90.00
#
_symmetry.space_group_name_H-M   'P 1'
#
loop_
_entity.id
_entity.type
_entity.pdbx_description
1 polymer ?
#
loop_
_entity_poly.entity_id
_entity_poly.type
_entity_poly.pdbx_seq_one_letter_code
_entity_poly.pdbx_strand_id
1 'polypeptide(L)'
;MKYKKYFRKTSLKQKGVGDFFLSEVKAKNPKTFLEVGVFHGVTARNICELLYTIHKDEFKYIGLDLFEKNDENESEVIPNTYFSNPFKKIYFEYIKKQNPYSKEAVEDLLKKFKDNITLIKGNSNLILKKIDMSKIDYV
;
A
#
# COMPACT_ATOMS: atom_id res chain seq x y z
N MET A 1 7.39 -11.84 -6.58
CA MET A 1 6.25 -11.01 -6.15
C MET A 1 5.06 -11.22 -7.06
N LYS A 2 3.95 -11.68 -6.53
CA LYS A 2 2.77 -12.15 -7.26
C LYS A 2 2.02 -11.04 -8.02
N TYR A 3 2.09 -9.78 -7.54
CA TYR A 3 1.23 -8.68 -7.98
C TYR A 3 1.89 -7.67 -8.94
N LYS A 4 2.91 -8.06 -9.68
CA LYS A 4 3.45 -7.28 -10.80
C LYS A 4 2.42 -7.01 -11.91
N LYS A 5 1.33 -7.80 -11.96
CA LYS A 5 0.30 -7.78 -13.02
C LYS A 5 -0.61 -6.54 -13.01
N TYR A 6 -0.66 -5.80 -11.91
CA TYR A 6 -1.66 -4.74 -11.74
C TYR A 6 -1.30 -3.41 -12.42
N PHE A 7 -0.34 -3.39 -13.36
CA PHE A 7 0.15 -2.19 -14.04
C PHE A 7 0.61 -1.07 -13.12
N ARG A 8 0.60 -1.29 -11.82
CA ARG A 8 0.95 -0.32 -10.79
C ARG A 8 2.46 -0.24 -10.58
N LYS A 9 2.95 0.91 -10.09
CA LYS A 9 4.36 1.11 -9.73
C LYS A 9 4.63 0.50 -8.36
N THR A 10 5.86 0.00 -8.14
CA THR A 10 6.35 -0.43 -6.83
C THR A 10 7.87 -0.40 -6.81
N SER A 11 8.46 -0.06 -5.67
CA SER A 11 9.91 -0.15 -5.41
C SER A 11 10.41 -1.61 -5.37
N LEU A 12 9.52 -2.57 -5.07
CA LEU A 12 9.87 -3.99 -4.96
C LEU A 12 9.98 -4.73 -6.30
N LYS A 13 10.12 -4.00 -7.42
CA LYS A 13 10.25 -4.59 -8.76
C LYS A 13 11.59 -5.29 -9.02
N GLN A 14 12.64 -4.88 -8.33
CA GLN A 14 13.96 -5.44 -8.52
C GLN A 14 13.94 -6.94 -8.18
N LYS A 15 14.69 -7.71 -8.99
CA LYS A 15 14.75 -9.18 -8.84
C LYS A 15 15.23 -9.54 -7.42
N GLY A 16 14.44 -10.36 -6.74
CA GLY A 16 14.73 -10.84 -5.38
C GLY A 16 14.37 -9.88 -4.25
N VAL A 17 14.31 -8.56 -4.47
CA VAL A 17 14.04 -7.59 -3.39
C VAL A 17 12.67 -7.81 -2.76
N GLY A 18 11.62 -7.95 -3.57
CA GLY A 18 10.27 -8.21 -3.07
C GLY A 18 10.14 -9.55 -2.34
N ASP A 19 10.80 -10.58 -2.86
CA ASP A 19 10.76 -11.92 -2.25
C ASP A 19 11.53 -11.94 -0.93
N PHE A 20 12.70 -11.28 -0.88
CA PHE A 20 13.47 -11.09 0.35
C PHE A 20 12.65 -10.35 1.41
N PHE A 21 12.07 -9.19 1.05
CA PHE A 21 11.23 -8.42 1.97
C PHE A 21 10.07 -9.26 2.54
N LEU A 22 9.34 -9.98 1.69
CA LEU A 22 8.25 -10.84 2.15
C LEU A 22 8.73 -12.02 3.02
N SER A 23 9.95 -12.53 2.79
CA SER A 23 10.54 -13.56 3.65
C SER A 23 10.84 -13.02 5.04
N GLU A 24 11.33 -11.77 5.15
CA GLU A 24 11.56 -11.09 6.43
C GLU A 24 10.26 -10.86 7.19
N VAL A 25 9.22 -10.34 6.50
CA VAL A 25 7.88 -10.17 7.11
C VAL A 25 7.34 -11.51 7.60
N LYS A 26 7.49 -12.60 6.80
CA LYS A 26 7.08 -13.94 7.19
C LYS A 26 7.82 -14.45 8.42
N ALA A 27 9.14 -14.22 8.49
CA ALA A 27 9.97 -14.63 9.64
C ALA A 27 9.56 -13.91 10.94
N LYS A 28 9.20 -12.62 10.85
CA LYS A 28 8.69 -11.84 11.99
C LYS A 28 7.27 -12.22 12.41
N ASN A 29 6.50 -12.81 11.51
CA ASN A 29 5.14 -13.29 11.76
C ASN A 29 4.19 -12.27 12.43
N PRO A 30 4.14 -11.00 11.97
CA PRO A 30 3.34 -9.97 12.63
C PRO A 30 1.85 -10.20 12.43
N LYS A 31 1.04 -9.93 13.44
CA LYS A 31 -0.43 -9.85 13.34
C LYS A 31 -0.89 -8.44 12.95
N THR A 32 -0.19 -7.41 13.42
CA THR A 32 -0.48 -6.00 13.10
C THR A 32 0.70 -5.39 12.34
N PHE A 33 0.45 -4.99 11.11
CA PHE A 33 1.44 -4.40 10.21
C PHE A 33 1.09 -2.94 9.89
N LEU A 34 2.04 -2.03 10.08
CA LEU A 34 1.93 -0.63 9.67
C LEU A 34 2.86 -0.38 8.47
N GLU A 35 2.31 0.13 7.36
CA GLU A 35 3.09 0.60 6.21
C GLU A 35 2.98 2.12 6.10
N VAL A 36 4.14 2.80 6.09
CA VAL A 36 4.24 4.23 5.80
C VAL A 36 4.73 4.41 4.37
N GLY A 37 3.90 5.04 3.53
CA GLY A 37 4.16 5.16 2.10
C GLY A 37 3.57 4.01 1.29
N VAL A 38 2.24 3.90 1.26
CA VAL A 38 1.49 2.84 0.55
C VAL A 38 1.60 2.97 -0.96
N PHE A 39 1.70 4.20 -1.47
CA PHE A 39 1.81 4.54 -2.88
C PHE A 39 0.69 3.89 -3.72
N HIS A 40 1.01 3.03 -4.68
CA HIS A 40 0.03 2.33 -5.52
C HIS A 40 -0.53 1.04 -4.88
N GLY A 41 -0.22 0.74 -3.62
CA GLY A 41 -0.74 -0.38 -2.86
C GLY A 41 -0.22 -1.77 -3.26
N VAL A 42 0.82 -1.86 -4.12
CA VAL A 42 1.34 -3.17 -4.55
C VAL A 42 2.00 -3.92 -3.41
N THR A 43 2.79 -3.22 -2.59
CA THR A 43 3.41 -3.78 -1.38
C THR A 43 2.33 -4.19 -0.39
N ALA A 44 1.41 -3.28 -0.08
CA ALA A 44 0.24 -3.53 0.75
C ALA A 44 -0.52 -4.81 0.38
N ARG A 45 -0.79 -4.99 -0.93
CA ARG A 45 -1.49 -6.18 -1.42
C ARG A 45 -0.69 -7.47 -1.17
N ASN A 46 0.62 -7.45 -1.38
CA ASN A 46 1.47 -8.61 -1.13
C ASN A 46 1.57 -8.94 0.36
N ILE A 47 1.68 -7.92 1.22
CA ILE A 47 1.67 -8.08 2.68
C ILE A 47 0.34 -8.69 3.14
N CYS A 48 -0.80 -8.12 2.74
CA CYS A 48 -2.12 -8.65 3.11
C CYS A 48 -2.33 -10.10 2.65
N GLU A 49 -1.88 -10.48 1.45
CA GLU A 49 -1.94 -11.88 1.01
C GLU A 49 -1.05 -12.80 1.85
N LEU A 50 0.15 -12.34 2.24
CA LEU A 50 1.03 -13.08 3.12
C LEU A 50 0.41 -13.27 4.50
N LEU A 51 -0.05 -12.17 5.12
CA LEU A 51 -0.66 -12.20 6.45
C LEU A 51 -1.93 -13.05 6.47
N TYR A 52 -2.76 -12.95 5.44
CA TYR A 52 -3.93 -13.82 5.29
C TYR A 52 -3.56 -15.31 5.16
N THR A 53 -2.46 -15.62 4.48
CA THR A 53 -1.97 -17.00 4.39
C THR A 53 -1.57 -17.55 5.75
N ILE A 54 -0.99 -16.72 6.62
CA ILE A 54 -0.47 -17.11 7.93
C ILE A 54 -1.58 -17.07 8.99
N HIS A 55 -2.34 -15.98 9.06
CA HIS A 55 -3.25 -15.67 10.17
C HIS A 55 -4.73 -15.75 9.81
N LYS A 56 -5.07 -16.03 8.51
CA LYS A 56 -6.44 -15.92 8.00
C LYS A 56 -7.00 -14.52 8.23
N ASP A 57 -8.15 -14.40 8.89
CA ASP A 57 -8.79 -13.11 9.17
C ASP A 57 -8.32 -12.47 10.49
N GLU A 58 -7.31 -13.06 11.17
CA GLU A 58 -6.80 -12.57 12.47
C GLU A 58 -5.61 -11.61 12.32
N PHE A 59 -5.49 -10.89 11.21
CA PHE A 59 -4.46 -9.87 11.04
C PHE A 59 -5.07 -8.48 10.89
N LYS A 60 -4.23 -7.45 11.12
CA LYS A 60 -4.53 -6.05 10.83
C LYS A 60 -3.44 -5.45 9.98
N TYR A 61 -3.83 -4.74 8.94
CA TYR A 61 -2.95 -3.92 8.13
C TYR A 61 -3.36 -2.46 8.23
N ILE A 62 -2.43 -1.59 8.55
CA ILE A 62 -2.60 -0.15 8.61
C ILE A 62 -1.70 0.47 7.56
N GLY A 63 -2.28 1.15 6.58
CA GLY A 63 -1.55 1.87 5.53
C GLY A 63 -1.70 3.37 5.70
N LEU A 64 -0.58 4.08 5.81
CA LEU A 64 -0.53 5.53 5.93
C LEU A 64 0.14 6.13 4.71
N ASP A 65 -0.54 7.05 4.03
CA ASP A 65 0.02 7.77 2.87
C ASP A 65 -0.69 9.12 2.68
N LEU A 66 -0.05 10.03 1.95
CA LEU A 66 -0.68 11.26 1.46
C LEU A 66 -1.76 10.97 0.42
N PHE A 67 -1.60 9.88 -0.33
CA PHE A 67 -2.37 9.51 -1.51
C PHE A 67 -2.35 10.63 -2.55
N GLU A 68 -3.48 11.15 -2.97
CA GLU A 68 -3.52 12.30 -3.87
C GLU A 68 -3.39 13.63 -3.12
N LYS A 69 -2.96 14.66 -3.86
CA LYS A 69 -2.81 16.01 -3.31
C LYS A 69 -4.16 16.57 -2.84
N ASN A 70 -4.15 17.28 -1.72
CA ASN A 70 -5.25 18.10 -1.23
C ASN A 70 -4.67 19.39 -0.62
N ASP A 71 -5.52 20.31 -0.23
CA ASP A 71 -5.11 21.63 0.31
C ASP A 71 -4.22 21.51 1.55
N GLU A 72 -4.42 20.48 2.37
CA GLU A 72 -3.61 20.22 3.56
C GLU A 72 -2.18 19.74 3.25
N ASN A 73 -1.96 19.25 2.02
CA ASN A 73 -0.69 18.66 1.57
C ASN A 73 0.05 19.52 0.55
N GLU A 74 -0.26 20.81 0.43
CA GLU A 74 0.34 21.68 -0.60
C GLU A 74 1.87 21.75 -0.56
N SER A 75 2.45 21.69 0.64
CA SER A 75 3.90 21.69 0.86
C SER A 75 4.57 20.34 0.65
N GLU A 76 3.81 19.27 0.48
CA GLU A 76 4.35 17.91 0.38
C GLU A 76 4.66 17.52 -1.06
N VAL A 77 5.76 16.81 -1.26
CA VAL A 77 6.14 16.27 -2.56
C VAL A 77 5.34 15.00 -2.83
N ILE A 78 4.35 15.12 -3.72
CA ILE A 78 3.59 13.96 -4.18
C ILE A 78 4.43 13.13 -5.15
N PRO A 79 4.53 11.81 -4.97
CA PRO A 79 5.26 10.95 -5.89
C PRO A 79 4.72 11.05 -7.32
N ASN A 80 5.64 11.08 -8.30
CA ASN A 80 5.25 11.11 -9.71
C ASN A 80 4.51 9.82 -10.10
N THR A 81 3.20 9.95 -10.30
CA THR A 81 2.31 8.84 -10.69
C THR A 81 2.22 8.65 -12.20
N TYR A 82 2.89 9.50 -12.98
CA TYR A 82 2.83 9.47 -14.43
C TYR A 82 3.34 8.13 -14.99
N PHE A 83 2.60 7.56 -15.92
CA PHE A 83 3.01 6.36 -16.62
C PHE A 83 3.73 6.72 -17.92
N SER A 84 4.97 6.28 -18.08
CA SER A 84 5.71 6.37 -19.35
C SER A 84 5.16 5.42 -20.42
N ASN A 85 4.48 4.35 -19.99
CA ASN A 85 3.89 3.36 -20.89
C ASN A 85 2.45 3.77 -21.24
N PRO A 86 2.12 4.04 -22.54
CA PRO A 86 0.82 4.51 -22.97
C PRO A 86 -0.33 3.52 -22.67
N PHE A 87 -0.07 2.22 -22.71
CA PHE A 87 -1.10 1.21 -22.38
C PHE A 87 -1.53 1.28 -20.91
N LYS A 88 -0.62 1.58 -19.99
CA LYS A 88 -0.96 1.78 -18.58
C LYS A 88 -1.79 3.04 -18.37
N LYS A 89 -1.45 4.10 -19.10
CA LYS A 89 -2.20 5.36 -19.08
C LYS A 89 -3.63 5.13 -19.52
N ILE A 90 -3.81 4.52 -20.70
CA ILE A 90 -5.13 4.17 -21.25
C ILE A 90 -5.93 3.31 -20.25
N TYR A 91 -5.30 2.29 -19.66
CA TYR A 91 -5.96 1.43 -18.67
C TYR A 91 -6.51 2.20 -17.48
N PHE A 92 -5.73 3.11 -16.87
CA PHE A 92 -6.19 3.86 -15.70
C PHE A 92 -7.12 5.02 -16.06
N GLU A 93 -6.89 5.73 -17.16
CA GLU A 93 -7.68 6.88 -17.55
C GLU A 93 -9.03 6.50 -18.18
N TYR A 94 -9.07 5.47 -19.04
CA TYR A 94 -10.26 5.14 -19.83
C TYR A 94 -10.98 3.88 -19.34
N ILE A 95 -10.28 2.85 -18.89
CA ILE A 95 -10.90 1.60 -18.44
C ILE A 95 -11.26 1.69 -16.96
N LYS A 96 -10.30 2.03 -16.11
CA LYS A 96 -10.54 2.14 -14.67
C LYS A 96 -11.12 3.48 -14.25
N LYS A 97 -10.87 4.55 -15.01
CA LYS A 97 -11.27 5.94 -14.70
C LYS A 97 -10.88 6.34 -13.27
N GLN A 98 -9.66 6.00 -12.86
CA GLN A 98 -9.22 6.09 -11.49
C GLN A 98 -7.73 6.41 -11.42
N ASN A 99 -7.36 7.37 -10.55
CA ASN A 99 -5.95 7.61 -10.24
C ASN A 99 -5.41 6.44 -9.41
N PRO A 100 -4.39 5.69 -9.88
CA PRO A 100 -3.87 4.54 -9.15
C PRO A 100 -3.21 4.89 -7.81
N TYR A 101 -2.93 6.17 -7.56
CA TYR A 101 -2.39 6.70 -6.30
C TYR A 101 -3.49 7.20 -5.36
N SER A 102 -4.75 7.25 -5.76
CA SER A 102 -5.85 7.63 -4.86
C SER A 102 -6.11 6.57 -3.79
N LYS A 103 -6.63 6.99 -2.65
CA LYS A 103 -7.01 6.09 -1.56
C LYS A 103 -8.03 5.06 -2.03
N GLU A 104 -9.04 5.48 -2.80
CA GLU A 104 -10.10 4.63 -3.35
C GLU A 104 -9.53 3.55 -4.29
N ALA A 105 -8.51 3.91 -5.10
CA ALA A 105 -7.86 2.95 -5.98
C ALA A 105 -7.09 1.89 -5.21
N VAL A 106 -6.51 2.25 -4.07
CA VAL A 106 -5.83 1.30 -3.19
C VAL A 106 -6.86 0.45 -2.41
N GLU A 107 -7.96 1.03 -1.96
CA GLU A 107 -9.07 0.29 -1.34
C GLU A 107 -9.65 -0.76 -2.31
N ASP A 108 -9.89 -0.40 -3.58
CA ASP A 108 -10.33 -1.37 -4.60
C ASP A 108 -9.31 -2.50 -4.80
N LEU A 109 -8.01 -2.17 -4.82
CA LEU A 109 -6.96 -3.18 -4.90
C LEU A 109 -6.97 -4.13 -3.70
N LEU A 110 -7.28 -3.63 -2.51
CA LEU A 110 -7.26 -4.36 -1.24
C LEU A 110 -8.64 -4.89 -0.82
N LYS A 111 -9.68 -4.74 -1.63
CA LYS A 111 -11.07 -5.07 -1.28
C LYS A 111 -11.31 -6.47 -0.72
N LYS A 112 -10.48 -7.46 -1.11
CA LYS A 112 -10.51 -8.82 -0.54
C LYS A 112 -10.28 -8.81 0.98
N PHE A 113 -9.60 -7.81 1.50
CA PHE A 113 -9.18 -7.70 2.90
C PHE A 113 -9.85 -6.52 3.62
N LYS A 114 -10.99 -6.05 3.14
CA LYS A 114 -11.66 -4.83 3.61
C LYS A 114 -11.85 -4.79 5.13
N ASP A 115 -12.08 -5.93 5.76
CA ASP A 115 -12.34 -6.05 7.19
C ASP A 115 -11.04 -6.09 8.03
N ASN A 116 -9.89 -6.27 7.38
CA ASN A 116 -8.57 -6.38 8.00
C ASN A 116 -7.69 -5.13 7.76
N ILE A 117 -8.14 -4.18 6.93
CA ILE A 117 -7.32 -3.03 6.53
C ILE A 117 -7.87 -1.71 7.06
N THR A 118 -6.96 -0.81 7.34
CA THR A 118 -7.26 0.61 7.62
C THR A 118 -6.31 1.46 6.78
N LEU A 119 -6.85 2.28 5.87
CA LEU A 119 -6.06 3.26 5.11
C LEU A 119 -6.29 4.66 5.67
N ILE A 120 -5.20 5.29 6.10
CA ILE A 120 -5.20 6.63 6.70
C ILE A 120 -4.55 7.58 5.71
N LYS A 121 -5.31 8.59 5.25
CA LYS A 121 -4.79 9.67 4.42
C LYS A 121 -4.25 10.79 5.29
N GLY A 122 -3.02 11.22 5.04
CA GLY A 122 -2.44 12.40 5.68
C GLY A 122 -0.92 12.32 5.89
N ASN A 123 -0.40 13.39 6.50
CA ASN A 123 1.02 13.55 6.76
C ASN A 123 1.48 12.59 7.89
N SER A 124 2.47 11.75 7.58
CA SER A 124 2.99 10.76 8.53
C SER A 124 3.56 11.37 9.80
N ASN A 125 4.20 12.55 9.71
CA ASN A 125 4.77 13.25 10.87
C ASN A 125 3.72 13.65 11.92
N LEU A 126 2.47 13.87 11.47
CA LEU A 126 1.35 14.22 12.35
C LEU A 126 0.61 13.00 12.85
N ILE A 127 0.39 12.02 11.96
CA ILE A 127 -0.46 10.85 12.24
C ILE A 127 0.27 9.83 13.09
N LEU A 128 1.56 9.57 12.85
CA LEU A 128 2.33 8.59 13.64
C LEU A 128 2.36 8.92 15.13
N LYS A 129 2.32 10.22 15.49
CA LYS A 129 2.23 10.67 16.88
C LYS A 129 0.93 10.26 17.59
N LYS A 130 -0.11 9.91 16.82
CA LYS A 130 -1.44 9.54 17.32
C LYS A 130 -1.69 8.04 17.29
N ILE A 131 -0.80 7.27 16.64
CA ILE A 131 -0.89 5.82 16.57
C ILE A 131 -0.26 5.22 17.83
N ASP A 132 -0.97 4.33 18.48
CA ASP A 132 -0.43 3.54 19.59
C ASP A 132 0.52 2.46 19.03
N MET A 133 1.81 2.81 19.00
CA MET A 133 2.86 1.94 18.45
C MET A 133 3.05 0.65 19.25
N SER A 134 2.56 0.57 20.51
CA SER A 134 2.63 -0.65 21.32
C SER A 134 1.77 -1.79 20.76
N LYS A 135 0.83 -1.46 19.86
CA LYS A 135 -0.07 -2.41 19.18
C LYS A 135 0.39 -2.78 17.78
N ILE A 136 1.57 -2.33 17.36
CA ILE A 136 2.13 -2.58 16.03
C ILE A 136 3.27 -3.58 16.16
N ASP A 137 3.17 -4.72 15.46
CA ASP A 137 4.19 -5.76 15.51
C ASP A 137 5.32 -5.53 14.50
N TYR A 138 5.02 -4.79 13.41
CA TYR A 138 5.98 -4.50 12.33
C TYR A 138 5.64 -3.18 11.62
N VAL A 139 6.70 -2.41 11.31
CA VAL A 139 6.61 -1.16 10.53
C VAL A 139 7.50 -1.25 9.31
#